data_ff5dcd079183582c733cc29b0e03b110
#
_entry.id   ff5dcd079183582c733cc29b0e03b110
#
_cell.length_a   1.000
_cell.length_b   1.000
_cell.length_c   1.000
_cell.angle_alpha   90.00
_cell.angle_beta   90.00
_cell.angle_gamma   90.00
#
_symmetry.space_group_name_H-M   'P 1'
#
loop_
_entity.id
_entity.type
_entity.pdbx_description
1 polymer ?
#
loop_
_entity_poly.entity_id
_entity_poly.type
_entity_poly.pdbx_seq_one_letter_code
_entity_poly.pdbx_strand_id
1 'polypeptide(L)'
;MRKSDSLIIKNPPQPAKMPTLYAKTEINAPRSRVWQVLMDKHQWFHWNTFFYDLSPDRPFRQGKTVRLSIKRVMGEEETQIEPLVTLVQPLVCLSLRYTAPGFRSEHWFELQDLGSDRTQYLHRETLSGALTTLLLPFIRRDEQHGLRRMAQELKRYAERG
;
A
#
# COMPACT_ATOMS: atom_id res chain seq x y z
N MET A 1 -24.60 9.54 -57.33
CA MET A 1 -24.77 8.65 -56.18
C MET A 1 -23.50 8.70 -55.33
N ARG A 2 -23.47 9.54 -54.28
CA ARG A 2 -22.31 9.69 -53.41
C ARG A 2 -22.44 8.71 -52.26
N LYS A 3 -21.47 7.79 -52.12
CA LYS A 3 -21.36 6.89 -50.98
C LYS A 3 -20.96 7.74 -49.74
N SER A 4 -21.78 7.73 -48.73
CA SER A 4 -21.45 8.25 -47.43
C SER A 4 -20.45 7.33 -46.75
N ASP A 5 -19.19 7.75 -46.66
CA ASP A 5 -18.21 7.11 -45.78
C ASP A 5 -18.57 7.43 -44.34
N SER A 6 -19.18 6.47 -43.68
CA SER A 6 -19.44 6.55 -42.26
C SER A 6 -18.08 6.42 -41.52
N LEU A 7 -17.61 7.55 -40.99
CA LEU A 7 -16.48 7.59 -40.07
C LEU A 7 -16.82 6.76 -38.82
N ILE A 8 -16.23 5.56 -38.78
CA ILE A 8 -16.23 4.74 -37.55
C ILE A 8 -15.38 5.49 -36.54
N ILE A 9 -16.03 6.14 -35.60
CA ILE A 9 -15.36 6.72 -34.41
C ILE A 9 -14.85 5.54 -33.62
N LYS A 10 -13.55 5.24 -33.75
CA LYS A 10 -12.87 4.32 -32.82
C LYS A 10 -12.93 4.92 -31.45
N ASN A 11 -13.58 4.23 -30.54
CA ASN A 11 -13.56 4.61 -29.13
C ASN A 11 -12.12 4.88 -28.71
N PRO A 12 -11.85 5.99 -27.98
CA PRO A 12 -10.52 6.23 -27.47
C PRO A 12 -10.06 5.02 -26.63
N PRO A 13 -8.78 4.66 -26.69
CA PRO A 13 -8.29 3.55 -25.90
C PRO A 13 -8.60 3.81 -24.44
N GLN A 14 -9.31 2.89 -23.80
CA GLN A 14 -9.55 2.96 -22.37
C GLN A 14 -8.20 2.99 -21.64
N PRO A 15 -8.01 3.86 -20.64
CA PRO A 15 -6.76 3.90 -19.89
C PRO A 15 -6.50 2.51 -19.34
N ALA A 16 -5.29 1.99 -19.60
CA ALA A 16 -4.88 0.68 -19.10
C ALA A 16 -5.12 0.63 -17.59
N LYS A 17 -5.92 -0.33 -17.13
CA LYS A 17 -6.24 -0.50 -15.72
C LYS A 17 -4.93 -0.74 -14.97
N MET A 18 -4.54 0.17 -14.09
CA MET A 18 -3.32 0.04 -13.30
C MET A 18 -3.39 -1.24 -12.45
N PRO A 19 -2.34 -2.08 -12.47
CA PRO A 19 -2.27 -3.24 -11.61
C PRO A 19 -2.43 -2.82 -10.15
N THR A 20 -3.34 -3.49 -9.44
CA THR A 20 -3.63 -3.23 -8.03
C THR A 20 -3.56 -4.52 -7.25
N LEU A 21 -2.79 -4.51 -6.16
CA LEU A 21 -2.74 -5.57 -5.17
C LEU A 21 -3.46 -5.09 -3.92
N TYR A 22 -4.06 -6.00 -3.15
CA TYR A 22 -4.70 -5.61 -1.90
C TYR A 22 -4.78 -6.75 -0.90
N ALA A 23 -4.83 -6.38 0.38
CA ALA A 23 -5.18 -7.25 1.49
C ALA A 23 -6.21 -6.55 2.37
N LYS A 24 -7.22 -7.28 2.81
CA LYS A 24 -8.32 -6.78 3.63
C LYS A 24 -8.50 -7.68 4.84
N THR A 25 -8.72 -7.08 6.01
CA THR A 25 -9.04 -7.83 7.23
C THR A 25 -9.92 -7.01 8.16
N GLU A 26 -10.73 -7.68 8.98
CA GLU A 26 -11.42 -7.06 10.10
C GLU A 26 -10.59 -7.24 11.37
N ILE A 27 -10.47 -6.16 12.14
CA ILE A 27 -9.70 -6.09 13.37
C ILE A 27 -10.67 -5.81 14.52
N ASN A 28 -10.66 -6.64 15.56
CA ASN A 28 -11.47 -6.47 16.77
C ASN A 28 -10.80 -5.46 17.72
N ALA A 29 -10.67 -4.24 17.25
CA ALA A 29 -10.14 -3.11 17.97
C ALA A 29 -10.73 -1.82 17.41
N PRO A 30 -10.88 -0.76 18.22
CA PRO A 30 -11.38 0.52 17.76
C PRO A 30 -10.42 1.15 16.75
N ARG A 31 -10.95 1.91 15.82
CA ARG A 31 -10.19 2.56 14.75
C ARG A 31 -9.04 3.43 15.27
N SER A 32 -9.22 4.08 16.39
CA SER A 32 -8.18 4.88 17.04
C SER A 32 -6.97 4.03 17.46
N ARG A 33 -7.20 2.83 17.98
CA ARG A 33 -6.14 1.90 18.34
C ARG A 33 -5.38 1.40 17.10
N VAL A 34 -6.12 0.99 16.07
CA VAL A 34 -5.50 0.51 14.81
C VAL A 34 -4.67 1.62 14.17
N TRP A 35 -5.20 2.85 14.14
CA TRP A 35 -4.49 4.02 13.62
C TRP A 35 -3.21 4.31 14.39
N GLN A 36 -3.27 4.28 15.72
CA GLN A 36 -2.09 4.48 16.57
C GLN A 36 -0.98 3.46 16.25
N VAL A 37 -1.33 2.17 16.17
CA VAL A 37 -0.38 1.10 15.84
C VAL A 37 0.23 1.31 14.46
N LEU A 38 -0.60 1.70 13.48
CA LEU A 38 -0.14 1.95 12.11
C LEU A 38 0.81 3.14 12.01
N MET A 39 0.50 4.24 12.70
CA MET A 39 1.30 5.47 12.63
C MET A 39 2.60 5.41 13.43
N ASP A 40 2.68 4.52 14.41
CA ASP A 40 3.86 4.35 15.27
C ASP A 40 4.87 3.40 14.60
N LYS A 41 5.45 3.85 13.47
CA LYS A 41 6.32 3.02 12.65
C LYS A 41 7.60 2.57 13.34
N HIS A 42 8.08 3.30 14.34
CA HIS A 42 9.27 2.86 15.09
C HIS A 42 8.99 1.64 15.98
N GLN A 43 7.73 1.32 16.25
CA GLN A 43 7.31 0.08 16.92
C GLN A 43 7.01 -1.06 15.93
N TRP A 44 7.08 -0.82 14.62
CA TRP A 44 6.79 -1.83 13.62
C TRP A 44 7.66 -3.09 13.74
N PHE A 45 8.87 -2.97 14.22
CA PHE A 45 9.75 -4.12 14.43
C PHE A 45 9.19 -5.17 15.41
N HIS A 46 8.21 -4.80 16.24
CA HIS A 46 7.54 -5.74 17.14
C HIS A 46 6.48 -6.62 16.46
N TRP A 47 5.97 -6.19 15.30
CA TRP A 47 4.83 -6.88 14.70
C TRP A 47 4.87 -6.97 13.17
N ASN A 48 5.53 -6.05 12.47
CA ASN A 48 5.50 -5.94 11.01
C ASN A 48 6.74 -6.61 10.42
N THR A 49 6.55 -7.70 9.67
CA THR A 49 7.64 -8.40 9.00
C THR A 49 7.74 -8.08 7.51
N PHE A 50 6.86 -7.20 7.01
CA PHE A 50 6.86 -6.75 5.62
C PHE A 50 7.61 -5.41 5.44
N PHE A 51 7.30 -4.42 6.28
CA PHE A 51 8.03 -3.15 6.33
C PHE A 51 8.83 -3.01 7.61
N TYR A 52 10.04 -2.49 7.48
CA TYR A 52 10.90 -2.09 8.60
C TYR A 52 11.18 -0.61 8.55
N ASP A 53 11.14 0.05 9.71
CA ASP A 53 11.48 1.46 9.82
C ASP A 53 12.99 1.65 9.88
N LEU A 54 13.54 2.44 8.94
CA LEU A 54 14.94 2.84 8.88
C LEU A 54 15.15 4.32 9.24
N SER A 55 14.10 5.03 9.63
CA SER A 55 14.13 6.44 9.99
C SER A 55 13.20 6.74 11.19
N PRO A 56 13.52 6.21 12.39
CA PRO A 56 12.67 6.37 13.57
C PRO A 56 12.47 7.83 13.99
N ASP A 57 13.42 8.70 13.66
CA ASP A 57 13.38 10.15 13.87
C ASP A 57 12.45 10.92 12.90
N ARG A 58 11.96 10.25 11.85
CA ARG A 58 11.07 10.85 10.83
C ARG A 58 9.66 10.28 10.93
N PRO A 59 8.72 10.92 11.64
CA PRO A 59 7.33 10.47 11.68
C PRO A 59 6.67 10.58 10.30
N PHE A 60 5.58 9.86 10.09
CA PHE A 60 4.73 10.04 8.90
C PHE A 60 4.13 11.43 8.89
N ARG A 61 4.63 12.28 8.01
CA ARG A 61 4.16 13.65 7.83
C ARG A 61 3.98 13.91 6.34
N GLN A 62 2.78 14.32 5.97
CA GLN A 62 2.44 14.59 4.56
C GLN A 62 3.44 15.57 3.92
N GLY A 63 3.91 15.23 2.72
CA GLY A 63 4.90 16.00 1.98
C GLY A 63 6.36 15.74 2.40
N LYS A 64 6.61 14.82 3.35
CA LYS A 64 7.95 14.41 3.78
C LYS A 64 8.24 12.97 3.38
N THR A 65 9.51 12.64 3.23
CA THR A 65 9.96 11.26 2.99
C THR A 65 10.29 10.56 4.30
N VAL A 66 10.14 9.25 4.29
CA VAL A 66 10.64 8.33 5.33
C VAL A 66 11.52 7.27 4.67
N ARG A 67 12.35 6.61 5.45
CA ARG A 67 13.15 5.49 4.94
C ARG A 67 12.59 4.19 5.50
N LEU A 68 12.29 3.26 4.62
CA LEU A 68 11.76 1.93 4.94
C LEU A 68 12.57 0.84 4.24
N SER A 69 12.52 -0.35 4.78
CA SER A 69 12.97 -1.57 4.12
C SER A 69 11.77 -2.47 3.87
N ILE A 70 11.69 -3.08 2.69
CA ILE A 70 10.65 -4.05 2.35
C ILE A 70 11.25 -5.44 2.32
N LYS A 71 10.65 -6.37 3.05
CA LYS A 71 10.97 -7.79 3.00
C LYS A 71 9.78 -8.57 2.42
N ARG A 72 9.85 -8.86 1.13
CA ARG A 72 8.78 -9.57 0.41
C ARG A 72 8.73 -11.03 0.81
N VAL A 73 9.88 -11.67 0.91
CA VAL A 73 10.03 -13.07 1.29
C VAL A 73 10.91 -13.16 2.52
N MET A 74 10.47 -13.94 3.51
CA MET A 74 11.24 -14.17 4.73
C MET A 74 12.56 -14.89 4.41
N GLY A 75 13.68 -14.38 4.93
CA GLY A 75 15.01 -14.95 4.72
C GLY A 75 15.72 -14.47 3.45
N GLU A 76 15.07 -13.69 2.59
CA GLU A 76 15.68 -13.05 1.41
C GLU A 76 16.14 -11.63 1.69
N GLU A 77 16.82 -11.03 0.70
CA GLU A 77 17.33 -9.67 0.80
C GLU A 77 16.18 -8.64 0.92
N GLU A 78 16.45 -7.60 1.69
CA GLU A 78 15.56 -6.47 1.87
C GLU A 78 15.77 -5.44 0.78
N THR A 79 14.69 -4.78 0.35
CA THR A 79 14.74 -3.63 -0.56
C THR A 79 14.57 -2.35 0.25
N GLN A 80 15.59 -1.50 0.26
CA GLN A 80 15.48 -0.19 0.89
C GLN A 80 14.81 0.80 -0.06
N ILE A 81 13.85 1.56 0.48
CA ILE A 81 13.10 2.59 -0.25
C ILE A 81 13.00 3.87 0.57
N GLU A 82 12.81 4.99 -0.12
CA GLU A 82 12.54 6.28 0.50
C GLU A 82 11.22 6.87 -0.03
N PRO A 83 10.06 6.37 0.43
CA PRO A 83 8.78 6.83 -0.06
C PRO A 83 8.43 8.22 0.45
N LEU A 84 7.70 8.96 -0.39
CA LEU A 84 7.02 10.19 -0.03
C LEU A 84 5.70 9.86 0.67
N VAL A 85 5.44 10.50 1.80
CA VAL A 85 4.13 10.48 2.45
C VAL A 85 3.20 11.41 1.66
N THR A 86 2.29 10.85 0.89
CA THR A 86 1.40 11.62 0.00
C THR A 86 0.10 12.04 0.68
N LEU A 87 -0.34 11.29 1.69
CA LEU A 87 -1.55 11.60 2.45
C LEU A 87 -1.41 11.11 3.89
N VAL A 88 -1.82 11.96 4.82
CA VAL A 88 -2.13 11.59 6.22
C VAL A 88 -3.49 12.17 6.54
N GLN A 89 -4.51 11.32 6.54
CA GLN A 89 -5.87 11.66 6.98
C GLN A 89 -6.15 10.87 8.26
N PRO A 90 -6.08 11.52 9.43
CA PRO A 90 -6.18 10.85 10.72
C PRO A 90 -7.39 9.92 10.83
N LEU A 91 -7.17 8.71 11.33
CA LEU A 91 -8.16 7.65 11.50
C LEU A 91 -8.74 7.08 10.20
N VAL A 92 -8.33 7.58 9.04
CA VAL A 92 -8.92 7.20 7.75
C VAL A 92 -7.91 6.59 6.80
N CYS A 93 -6.81 7.30 6.52
CA CYS A 93 -5.88 6.85 5.49
C CYS A 93 -4.46 7.42 5.66
N LEU A 94 -3.48 6.55 5.45
CA LEU A 94 -2.09 6.88 5.19
C LEU A 94 -1.75 6.44 3.77
N SER A 95 -1.04 7.28 3.00
CA SER A 95 -0.53 6.87 1.68
C SER A 95 0.95 7.17 1.53
N LEU A 96 1.67 6.20 0.97
CA LEU A 96 3.11 6.25 0.72
C LEU A 96 3.39 5.97 -0.75
N ARG A 97 4.12 6.86 -1.42
CA ARG A 97 4.51 6.71 -2.81
C ARG A 97 6.01 6.51 -2.94
N TYR A 98 6.43 5.42 -3.54
CA TYR A 98 7.79 5.18 -3.96
C TYR A 98 7.90 5.34 -5.49
N THR A 99 8.95 6.01 -5.94
CA THR A 99 9.22 6.23 -7.37
C THR A 99 10.67 5.89 -7.68
N ALA A 100 10.86 5.07 -8.72
CA ALA A 100 12.14 4.78 -9.34
C ALA A 100 12.02 4.99 -10.85
N PRO A 101 13.12 5.08 -11.61
CA PRO A 101 13.04 5.21 -13.06
C PRO A 101 12.17 4.12 -13.70
N GLY A 102 11.10 4.53 -14.39
CA GLY A 102 10.16 3.63 -15.07
C GLY A 102 9.23 2.83 -14.12
N PHE A 103 9.23 3.08 -12.83
CA PHE A 103 8.42 2.35 -11.85
C PHE A 103 7.89 3.27 -10.76
N ARG A 104 6.62 3.09 -10.39
CA ARG A 104 5.98 3.76 -9.27
C ARG A 104 5.10 2.77 -8.53
N SER A 105 5.23 2.76 -7.21
CA SER A 105 4.36 2.03 -6.28
C SER A 105 3.73 3.01 -5.32
N GLU A 106 2.45 2.88 -5.07
CA GLU A 106 1.73 3.68 -4.08
C GLU A 106 0.92 2.76 -3.16
N HIS A 107 1.28 2.78 -1.87
CA HIS A 107 0.59 2.05 -0.82
C HIS A 107 -0.45 2.93 -0.15
N TRP A 108 -1.65 2.39 0.02
CA TRP A 108 -2.77 3.00 0.72
C TRP A 108 -3.16 2.12 1.89
N PHE A 109 -3.08 2.66 3.09
CA PHE A 109 -3.49 2.02 4.33
C PHE A 109 -4.77 2.69 4.80
N GLU A 110 -5.89 2.01 4.58
CA GLU A 110 -7.23 2.58 4.76
C GLU A 110 -7.95 1.91 5.93
N LEU A 111 -8.58 2.71 6.78
CA LEU A 111 -9.35 2.27 7.92
C LEU A 111 -10.80 2.69 7.80
N GLN A 112 -11.72 1.76 8.05
CA GLN A 112 -13.15 2.01 8.14
C GLN A 112 -13.68 1.52 9.47
N ASP A 113 -14.43 2.38 10.17
CA ASP A 113 -15.14 2.01 11.39
C ASP A 113 -16.33 1.10 11.04
N LEU A 114 -16.39 -0.07 11.66
CA LEU A 114 -17.49 -1.03 11.50
C LEU A 114 -18.48 -0.98 12.67
N GLY A 115 -18.25 -0.08 13.64
CA GLY A 115 -19.00 -0.05 14.90
C GLY A 115 -18.57 -1.15 15.87
N SER A 116 -19.02 -1.05 17.14
CA SER A 116 -18.73 -2.05 18.20
C SER A 116 -17.25 -2.36 18.37
N ASP A 117 -16.41 -1.32 18.34
CA ASP A 117 -14.95 -1.42 18.45
C ASP A 117 -14.32 -2.39 17.44
N ARG A 118 -14.84 -2.39 16.22
CA ARG A 118 -14.29 -3.15 15.08
C ARG A 118 -13.89 -2.22 13.96
N THR A 119 -12.79 -2.54 13.32
CA THR A 119 -12.21 -1.77 12.22
C THR A 119 -11.97 -2.66 11.02
N GLN A 120 -12.37 -2.23 9.83
CA GLN A 120 -11.88 -2.80 8.60
C GLN A 120 -10.57 -2.13 8.21
N TYR A 121 -9.54 -2.93 8.00
CA TYR A 121 -8.27 -2.50 7.43
C TYR A 121 -8.18 -2.98 5.97
N LEU A 122 -7.86 -2.06 5.08
CA LEU A 122 -7.55 -2.34 3.68
C LEU A 122 -6.16 -1.79 3.35
N HIS A 123 -5.24 -2.66 2.96
CA HIS A 123 -3.95 -2.30 2.40
C HIS A 123 -4.01 -2.51 0.90
N ARG A 124 -3.89 -1.45 0.15
CA ARG A 124 -3.91 -1.46 -1.31
C ARG A 124 -2.60 -0.93 -1.85
N GLU A 125 -2.07 -1.57 -2.89
CA GLU A 125 -0.91 -1.09 -3.63
C GLU A 125 -1.26 -0.95 -5.11
N THR A 126 -1.02 0.22 -5.68
CA THR A 126 -1.12 0.47 -7.11
C THR A 126 0.27 0.58 -7.71
N LEU A 127 0.46 -0.07 -8.86
CA LEU A 127 1.73 -0.12 -9.57
C LEU A 127 1.56 0.58 -10.93
N SER A 128 2.53 1.42 -11.30
CA SER A 128 2.51 2.15 -12.57
C SER A 128 3.94 2.42 -13.09
N GLY A 129 4.04 2.89 -14.33
CA GLY A 129 5.30 3.16 -15.00
C GLY A 129 5.62 2.15 -16.10
N ALA A 130 6.51 2.52 -17.01
CA ALA A 130 6.84 1.73 -18.21
C ALA A 130 7.41 0.32 -17.89
N LEU A 131 8.15 0.19 -16.77
CA LEU A 131 8.73 -1.09 -16.35
C LEU A 131 7.77 -1.98 -15.55
N THR A 132 6.59 -1.49 -15.17
CA THR A 132 5.65 -2.26 -14.35
C THR A 132 5.24 -3.56 -15.03
N THR A 133 4.90 -3.52 -16.31
CA THR A 133 4.51 -4.71 -17.08
C THR A 133 5.63 -5.77 -17.10
N LEU A 134 6.87 -5.32 -17.16
CA LEU A 134 8.03 -6.21 -17.18
C LEU A 134 8.31 -6.81 -15.79
N LEU A 135 8.20 -6.02 -14.73
CA LEU A 135 8.56 -6.42 -13.36
C LEU A 135 7.45 -7.18 -12.64
N LEU A 136 6.17 -6.85 -12.92
CA LEU A 136 5.02 -7.37 -12.20
C LEU A 136 4.95 -8.91 -12.14
N PRO A 137 5.22 -9.68 -13.21
CA PRO A 137 5.20 -11.15 -13.15
C PRO A 137 6.17 -11.73 -12.11
N PHE A 138 7.26 -11.03 -11.82
CA PHE A 138 8.30 -11.46 -10.88
C PHE A 138 8.02 -11.09 -9.43
N ILE A 139 7.36 -9.95 -9.18
CA ILE A 139 7.17 -9.43 -7.83
C ILE A 139 5.74 -9.59 -7.30
N ARG A 140 4.75 -9.78 -8.17
CA ARG A 140 3.31 -9.77 -7.82
C ARG A 140 2.94 -10.72 -6.69
N ARG A 141 3.41 -11.97 -6.78
CA ARG A 141 3.07 -13.01 -5.80
C ARG A 141 3.63 -12.67 -4.41
N ASP A 142 4.89 -12.29 -4.36
CA ASP A 142 5.60 -12.02 -3.11
C ASP A 142 5.11 -10.72 -2.47
N GLU A 143 4.84 -9.71 -3.28
CA GLU A 143 4.23 -8.46 -2.84
C GLU A 143 2.83 -8.71 -2.24
N GLN A 144 1.98 -9.46 -2.95
CA GLN A 144 0.64 -9.81 -2.47
C GLN A 144 0.69 -10.60 -1.15
N HIS A 145 1.66 -11.51 -0.99
CA HIS A 145 1.88 -12.22 0.26
C HIS A 145 2.34 -11.27 1.37
N GLY A 146 3.21 -10.32 1.07
CA GLY A 146 3.67 -9.30 2.00
C GLY A 146 2.52 -8.44 2.54
N LEU A 147 1.63 -7.96 1.65
CA LEU A 147 0.45 -7.20 2.04
C LEU A 147 -0.46 -8.00 2.99
N ARG A 148 -0.74 -9.26 2.65
CA ARG A 148 -1.56 -10.15 3.50
C ARG A 148 -0.92 -10.42 4.85
N ARG A 149 0.38 -10.66 4.87
CA ARG A 149 1.14 -10.90 6.10
C ARG A 149 1.06 -9.68 7.02
N MET A 150 1.34 -8.49 6.51
CA MET A 150 1.23 -7.26 7.28
C MET A 150 -0.19 -7.03 7.83
N ALA A 151 -1.22 -7.28 7.04
CA ALA A 151 -2.61 -7.14 7.49
C ALA A 151 -2.94 -8.06 8.68
N GLN A 152 -2.50 -9.32 8.63
CA GLN A 152 -2.70 -10.27 9.73
C GLN A 152 -1.86 -9.94 10.97
N GLU A 153 -0.66 -9.43 10.76
CA GLU A 153 0.23 -9.01 11.85
C GLU A 153 -0.32 -7.77 12.57
N LEU A 154 -0.79 -6.77 11.82
CA LEU A 154 -1.46 -5.60 12.37
C LEU A 154 -2.70 -6.00 13.20
N LYS A 155 -3.53 -6.90 12.66
CA LYS A 155 -4.69 -7.44 13.37
C LYS A 155 -4.29 -8.04 14.72
N ARG A 156 -3.36 -8.98 14.70
CA ARG A 156 -2.92 -9.66 15.93
C ARG A 156 -2.34 -8.68 16.97
N TYR A 157 -1.57 -7.71 16.52
CA TYR A 157 -0.94 -6.75 17.41
C TYR A 157 -1.95 -5.74 17.99
N ALA A 158 -2.83 -5.20 17.18
CA ALA A 158 -3.84 -4.25 17.63
C ALA A 158 -4.87 -4.87 18.60
N GLU A 159 -5.22 -6.14 18.39
CA GLU A 159 -6.17 -6.87 19.25
C GLU A 159 -5.61 -7.28 20.61
N ARG A 160 -4.29 -7.27 20.79
CA ARG A 160 -3.66 -7.60 22.10
C ARG A 160 -3.70 -6.47 23.11
N GLY A 161 -4.08 -5.31 22.69
CA GLY A 161 -4.08 -4.18 23.53
C GLY A 161 -4.36 -3.17 23.81
#